data_c4d9f29deee336a44a3865d46c1e0573
#
_entry.id   c4d9f29deee336a44a3865d46c1e0573
#
_cell.length_a   1.000
_cell.length_b   1.000
_cell.length_c   1.000
_cell.angle_alpha   90.00
_cell.angle_beta   90.00
_cell.angle_gamma   90.00
#
_symmetry.space_group_name_H-M   'P 1'
#
loop_
_entity.id
_entity.type
_entity.pdbx_description
1 polymer ?
#
loop_
_entity_poly.entity_id
_entity_poly.type
_entity_poly.pdbx_seq_one_letter_code
_entity_poly.pdbx_strand_id
1 'polypeptide(L)'
;MNLIFNSLPTRTWNRLNMNESALVLEGSFENHHPQVVWDEKQVSWNPASGWDRFSAAYGLSRDVTALTEGSAAALAETAPGQKMDKPMILAYRCARGQRAVSRLVLHAAEDSRLSAVLLLDCPRENSGENVSVLQIQVEADPRARIDLYVAQLMGRDSLCLTEIGGTCADEAQVNLTRLELGGKSAYSGTNLDLLGKAASFNAEVGYHGRAGQVLDMNYVALHHGAQTNSLMEANGTLEEGSRKIFRGTIDFQQGCKGAKGTENENVLLLGDDMVNQTIPLILCKEEDVEGNHGASIGQLDQRLLFYLGTRGIPADDAQQMIARSRIQSICNKIPDEAIQNLITEFENPEVSHGAELPL
;
A
#
# COMPACT_ATOMS: atom_id res chain seq x y z
N MET A 1 -1.71 -17.02 -17.51
CA MET A 1 -0.36 -16.81 -16.94
C MET A 1 -0.39 -17.19 -15.48
N ASN A 2 0.59 -17.95 -15.01
CA ASN A 2 0.70 -18.29 -13.58
C ASN A 2 1.66 -17.30 -12.95
N LEU A 3 1.22 -16.63 -11.88
CA LEU A 3 2.01 -15.67 -11.12
C LEU A 3 2.31 -16.23 -9.76
N ILE A 4 3.56 -16.06 -9.30
CA ILE A 4 3.98 -16.30 -7.91
C ILE A 4 4.48 -14.97 -7.37
N PHE A 5 3.95 -14.54 -6.23
CA PHE A 5 4.28 -13.24 -5.66
C PHE A 5 4.21 -13.23 -4.13
N ASN A 6 4.59 -12.11 -3.53
CA ASN A 6 4.68 -11.96 -2.08
C ASN A 6 5.48 -13.07 -1.41
N SER A 7 6.53 -13.53 -2.10
CA SER A 7 7.39 -14.60 -1.60
C SER A 7 8.27 -14.10 -0.45
N LEU A 8 8.29 -14.87 0.64
CA LEU A 8 9.22 -14.61 1.73
C LEU A 8 10.66 -14.91 1.29
N PRO A 9 11.64 -14.10 1.70
CA PRO A 9 13.05 -14.35 1.37
C PRO A 9 13.59 -15.65 1.99
N THR A 10 12.94 -16.16 3.03
CA THR A 10 13.26 -17.43 3.67
C THR A 10 11.98 -18.25 3.86
N ARG A 11 11.94 -19.44 3.28
CA ARG A 11 10.78 -20.34 3.36
C ARG A 11 10.73 -21.05 4.71
N THR A 12 9.96 -20.54 5.64
CA THR A 12 9.82 -21.07 7.00
C THR A 12 8.45 -21.70 7.28
N TRP A 13 7.43 -21.35 6.49
CA TRP A 13 6.02 -21.68 6.76
C TRP A 13 5.41 -22.67 5.76
N ASN A 14 6.17 -23.66 5.34
CA ASN A 14 5.77 -24.61 4.28
C ASN A 14 4.45 -25.34 4.54
N ARG A 15 4.16 -25.69 5.80
CA ARG A 15 2.92 -26.41 6.16
C ARG A 15 1.68 -25.51 6.17
N LEU A 16 1.84 -24.20 6.28
CA LEU A 16 0.76 -23.24 6.39
C LEU A 16 0.45 -22.55 5.05
N ASN A 17 1.20 -22.85 3.98
CA ASN A 17 1.09 -22.22 2.66
C ASN A 17 1.15 -20.67 2.73
N MET A 18 2.06 -20.14 3.55
CA MET A 18 2.18 -18.71 3.82
C MET A 18 3.44 -18.08 3.20
N ASN A 19 4.32 -18.89 2.59
CA ASN A 19 5.60 -18.42 2.07
C ASN A 19 5.47 -17.56 0.82
N GLU A 20 4.42 -17.76 0.05
CA GLU A 20 4.16 -17.08 -1.23
C GLU A 20 2.67 -17.16 -1.54
N SER A 21 2.22 -16.34 -2.47
CA SER A 21 0.88 -16.41 -3.04
C SER A 21 0.97 -16.72 -4.53
N ALA A 22 -0.03 -17.42 -5.04
CA ALA A 22 -0.11 -17.79 -6.45
C ALA A 22 -1.47 -17.41 -7.03
N LEU A 23 -1.47 -16.94 -8.27
CA LEU A 23 -2.66 -16.55 -8.99
C LEU A 23 -2.55 -16.95 -10.46
N VAL A 24 -3.65 -17.40 -11.02
CA VAL A 24 -3.77 -17.63 -12.47
C VAL A 24 -4.53 -16.46 -13.08
N LEU A 25 -3.86 -15.69 -13.94
CA LEU A 25 -4.50 -14.63 -14.73
C LEU A 25 -4.62 -15.07 -16.18
N GLU A 26 -5.83 -14.95 -16.71
CA GLU A 26 -6.14 -15.24 -18.12
C GLU A 26 -6.55 -13.96 -18.85
N GLY A 27 -6.42 -13.96 -20.16
CA GLY A 27 -6.80 -12.84 -21.03
C GLY A 27 -5.70 -11.81 -21.26
N SER A 28 -6.03 -10.78 -22.05
CA SER A 28 -5.16 -9.65 -22.37
C SER A 28 -5.40 -8.48 -21.45
N PHE A 29 -4.40 -7.60 -21.36
CA PHE A 29 -4.47 -6.37 -20.60
C PHE A 29 -4.36 -5.16 -21.52
N GLU A 30 -4.98 -4.07 -21.10
CA GLU A 30 -4.93 -2.78 -21.77
C GLU A 30 -4.02 -1.82 -20.98
N ASN A 31 -3.26 -1.01 -21.69
CA ASN A 31 -2.53 0.07 -21.06
C ASN A 31 -3.51 1.09 -20.46
N HIS A 32 -3.31 1.44 -19.20
CA HIS A 32 -4.14 2.39 -18.50
C HIS A 32 -3.28 3.53 -17.96
N HIS A 33 -3.69 4.76 -18.28
CA HIS A 33 -3.06 5.96 -17.80
C HIS A 33 -3.91 6.58 -16.69
N PRO A 34 -3.28 7.13 -15.63
CA PRO A 34 -4.03 7.84 -14.62
C PRO A 34 -4.63 9.13 -15.17
N GLN A 35 -5.78 9.49 -14.64
CA GLN A 35 -6.25 10.86 -14.71
C GLN A 35 -5.45 11.67 -13.70
N VAL A 36 -4.91 12.82 -14.12
CA VAL A 36 -3.94 13.57 -13.35
C VAL A 36 -4.50 14.92 -12.98
N VAL A 37 -4.45 15.26 -11.69
CA VAL A 37 -4.82 16.59 -11.18
C VAL A 37 -3.61 17.16 -10.43
N TRP A 38 -3.00 18.24 -10.94
CA TRP A 38 -1.91 18.95 -10.25
C TRP A 38 -1.77 20.40 -10.72
N ASP A 39 -0.92 21.14 -10.02
CA ASP A 39 -0.40 22.42 -10.50
C ASP A 39 0.86 22.17 -11.35
N GLU A 40 0.73 22.34 -12.68
CA GLU A 40 1.77 22.04 -13.69
C GLU A 40 3.12 22.77 -13.46
N LYS A 41 3.14 23.78 -12.60
CA LYS A 41 4.36 24.56 -12.33
C LYS A 41 5.32 23.88 -11.35
N GLN A 42 4.87 22.84 -10.64
CA GLN A 42 5.65 22.25 -9.55
C GLN A 42 6.39 20.96 -9.92
N VAL A 43 5.93 20.21 -10.93
CA VAL A 43 6.49 18.90 -11.30
C VAL A 43 6.56 18.75 -12.81
N SER A 44 7.62 18.15 -13.32
CA SER A 44 7.66 17.68 -14.70
C SER A 44 6.95 16.32 -14.79
N TRP A 45 6.10 16.19 -15.80
CA TRP A 45 5.38 14.96 -16.08
C TRP A 45 5.64 14.51 -17.52
N ASN A 46 6.13 13.28 -17.68
CA ASN A 46 6.34 12.73 -19.02
C ASN A 46 5.73 11.32 -19.11
N PRO A 47 4.54 11.17 -19.69
CA PRO A 47 3.84 9.89 -19.73
C PRO A 47 4.51 8.82 -20.61
N ALA A 48 5.53 9.16 -21.38
CA ALA A 48 6.08 8.27 -22.39
C ALA A 48 7.57 7.89 -22.20
N SER A 49 8.30 8.47 -21.26
CA SER A 49 9.76 8.28 -21.18
C SER A 49 10.28 8.23 -19.74
N GLY A 50 11.40 7.57 -19.56
CA GLY A 50 12.18 7.65 -18.33
C GLY A 50 12.27 6.38 -17.50
N TRP A 51 11.50 5.34 -17.82
CA TRP A 51 11.56 4.08 -17.06
C TRP A 51 12.93 3.41 -17.12
N ASP A 52 13.57 3.41 -18.29
CA ASP A 52 14.81 2.66 -18.54
C ASP A 52 16.03 3.17 -17.77
N ARG A 53 15.96 4.39 -17.22
CA ARG A 53 17.05 4.96 -16.40
C ARG A 53 16.98 4.58 -14.94
N PHE A 54 15.91 3.95 -14.49
CA PHE A 54 15.74 3.49 -13.12
C PHE A 54 15.96 1.98 -13.03
N SER A 55 16.62 1.53 -11.96
CA SER A 55 16.80 0.10 -11.72
C SER A 55 15.44 -0.54 -11.45
N ALA A 56 15.13 -1.64 -12.12
CA ALA A 56 13.87 -2.34 -11.92
C ALA A 56 13.80 -2.91 -10.49
N ALA A 57 13.04 -2.25 -9.62
CA ALA A 57 12.66 -2.79 -8.33
C ALA A 57 11.23 -3.34 -8.41
N TYR A 58 10.98 -4.45 -7.77
CA TYR A 58 9.67 -5.08 -7.75
C TYR A 58 9.19 -5.23 -6.29
N GLY A 59 7.91 -4.89 -6.07
CA GLY A 59 7.29 -5.02 -4.75
C GLY A 59 6.66 -6.40 -4.54
N LEU A 60 5.89 -6.88 -5.50
CA LEU A 60 5.21 -8.19 -5.44
C LEU A 60 6.13 -9.32 -5.93
N SER A 61 6.54 -9.26 -7.20
CA SER A 61 7.46 -10.23 -7.80
C SER A 61 7.88 -9.83 -9.20
N ARG A 62 8.90 -10.51 -9.74
CA ARG A 62 9.29 -10.39 -11.16
C ARG A 62 8.18 -10.79 -12.13
N ASP A 63 7.35 -11.76 -11.76
CA ASP A 63 6.23 -12.21 -12.60
C ASP A 63 5.19 -11.10 -12.80
N VAL A 64 4.90 -10.33 -11.72
CA VAL A 64 3.97 -9.19 -11.77
C VAL A 64 4.62 -8.03 -12.55
N THR A 65 5.89 -7.75 -12.30
CA THR A 65 6.64 -6.75 -13.08
C THR A 65 6.61 -7.05 -14.58
N ALA A 66 6.79 -8.32 -14.98
CA ALA A 66 6.74 -8.75 -16.37
C ALA A 66 5.37 -8.51 -17.04
N LEU A 67 4.26 -8.51 -16.28
CA LEU A 67 2.94 -8.15 -16.83
C LEU A 67 2.89 -6.70 -17.30
N THR A 68 3.64 -5.83 -16.65
CA THR A 68 3.67 -4.40 -16.97
C THR A 68 4.74 -4.05 -18.01
N GLU A 69 5.63 -4.99 -18.37
CA GLU A 69 6.64 -4.78 -19.41
C GLU A 69 5.98 -4.41 -20.75
N GLY A 70 6.49 -3.36 -21.37
CA GLY A 70 5.91 -2.81 -22.62
C GLY A 70 4.69 -1.92 -22.41
N SER A 71 4.13 -1.80 -21.21
CA SER A 71 3.11 -0.79 -20.95
C SER A 71 3.73 0.61 -20.90
N ALA A 72 2.94 1.62 -21.26
CA ALA A 72 3.37 3.00 -21.15
C ALA A 72 3.59 3.36 -19.67
N ALA A 73 4.75 3.94 -19.36
CA ALA A 73 5.09 4.40 -18.02
C ALA A 73 4.79 5.90 -17.88
N ALA A 74 4.24 6.27 -16.75
CA ALA A 74 4.11 7.65 -16.32
C ALA A 74 5.31 7.99 -15.41
N LEU A 75 5.92 9.15 -15.59
CA LEU A 75 7.02 9.64 -14.77
C LEU A 75 6.63 10.97 -14.13
N ALA A 76 6.67 11.03 -12.82
CA ALA A 76 6.57 12.25 -12.05
C ALA A 76 7.94 12.52 -11.39
N GLU A 77 8.54 13.64 -11.72
CA GLU A 77 9.91 13.98 -11.31
C GLU A 77 9.99 15.42 -10.80
N THR A 78 10.66 15.62 -9.67
CA THR A 78 10.99 16.94 -9.16
C THR A 78 12.38 17.37 -9.63
N ALA A 79 12.59 18.68 -9.79
CA ALA A 79 13.94 19.22 -9.96
C ALA A 79 14.69 19.25 -8.60
N PRO A 80 16.03 19.28 -8.60
CA PRO A 80 16.81 19.44 -7.37
C PRO A 80 16.38 20.65 -6.55
N GLY A 81 16.18 20.45 -5.24
CA GLY A 81 15.74 21.47 -4.30
C GLY A 81 14.27 21.89 -4.41
N GLN A 82 13.52 21.36 -5.37
CA GLN A 82 12.09 21.64 -5.53
C GLN A 82 11.26 20.99 -4.44
N LYS A 83 10.31 21.75 -3.88
CA LYS A 83 9.39 21.24 -2.87
C LYS A 83 7.95 21.44 -3.32
N MET A 84 7.18 20.38 -3.32
CA MET A 84 5.75 20.45 -3.61
C MET A 84 5.00 20.95 -2.38
N ASP A 85 4.15 21.97 -2.56
CA ASP A 85 3.27 22.48 -1.50
C ASP A 85 1.98 21.64 -1.37
N LYS A 86 1.53 21.04 -2.49
CA LYS A 86 0.35 20.19 -2.55
C LYS A 86 0.70 18.87 -3.23
N PRO A 87 0.02 17.77 -2.90
CA PRO A 87 0.23 16.51 -3.58
C PRO A 87 -0.33 16.57 -5.00
N MET A 88 0.32 15.86 -5.92
CA MET A 88 -0.34 15.50 -7.16
C MET A 88 -1.36 14.38 -6.89
N ILE A 89 -2.49 14.40 -7.59
CA ILE A 89 -3.50 13.36 -7.52
C ILE A 89 -3.49 12.57 -8.82
N LEU A 90 -3.36 11.25 -8.71
CA LEU A 90 -3.31 10.31 -9.80
C LEU A 90 -4.45 9.30 -9.62
N ALA A 91 -5.51 9.44 -10.42
CA ALA A 91 -6.65 8.54 -10.35
C ALA A 91 -6.57 7.46 -11.45
N TYR A 92 -6.41 6.21 -11.02
CA TYR A 92 -6.47 5.01 -11.86
C TYR A 92 -7.90 4.44 -11.80
N ARG A 93 -8.78 4.96 -12.63
CA ARG A 93 -10.19 4.57 -12.69
C ARG A 93 -10.46 3.57 -13.79
N CYS A 94 -10.65 2.32 -13.41
CA CYS A 94 -11.01 1.26 -14.35
C CYS A 94 -12.47 1.40 -14.80
N ALA A 95 -12.71 1.27 -16.11
CA ALA A 95 -14.05 1.10 -16.64
C ALA A 95 -14.59 -0.30 -16.29
N ARG A 96 -15.90 -0.50 -16.44
CA ARG A 96 -16.54 -1.78 -16.16
C ARG A 96 -15.93 -2.93 -16.98
N GLY A 97 -15.51 -3.99 -16.30
CA GLY A 97 -14.91 -5.18 -16.92
C GLY A 97 -13.51 -4.95 -17.50
N GLN A 98 -12.90 -3.80 -17.22
CA GLN A 98 -11.58 -3.48 -17.73
C GLN A 98 -10.49 -4.30 -17.05
N ARG A 99 -9.54 -4.76 -17.85
CA ARG A 99 -8.30 -5.42 -17.41
C ARG A 99 -7.12 -4.50 -17.74
N ALA A 100 -6.66 -3.77 -16.74
CA ALA A 100 -5.73 -2.66 -16.89
C ALA A 100 -4.34 -2.99 -16.37
N VAL A 101 -3.31 -2.56 -17.08
CA VAL A 101 -1.93 -2.50 -16.57
C VAL A 101 -1.42 -1.07 -16.64
N SER A 102 -0.67 -0.69 -15.62
CA SER A 102 -0.13 0.66 -15.48
C SER A 102 1.26 0.62 -14.86
N ARG A 103 2.09 1.58 -15.24
CA ARG A 103 3.41 1.82 -14.64
C ARG A 103 3.54 3.28 -14.24
N LEU A 104 4.13 3.52 -13.08
CA LEU A 104 4.40 4.85 -12.55
C LEU A 104 5.80 4.92 -11.97
N VAL A 105 6.54 5.96 -12.30
CA VAL A 105 7.79 6.31 -11.64
C VAL A 105 7.58 7.60 -10.86
N LEU A 106 7.99 7.59 -9.60
CA LEU A 106 8.06 8.75 -8.72
C LEU A 106 9.54 8.98 -8.40
N HIS A 107 10.12 10.03 -8.94
CA HIS A 107 11.52 10.40 -8.73
C HIS A 107 11.63 11.73 -8.01
N ALA A 108 12.16 11.72 -6.81
CA ALA A 108 12.49 12.92 -6.07
C ALA A 108 14.00 13.19 -6.20
N ALA A 109 14.37 14.25 -6.94
CA ALA A 109 15.75 14.66 -7.12
C ALA A 109 16.35 15.18 -5.80
N GLU A 110 17.66 15.34 -5.76
CA GLU A 110 18.41 15.78 -4.57
C GLU A 110 17.80 17.00 -3.88
N ASP A 111 17.69 16.96 -2.55
CA ASP A 111 17.11 18.02 -1.70
C ASP A 111 15.65 18.37 -1.99
N SER A 112 14.94 17.57 -2.79
CA SER A 112 13.56 17.85 -3.19
C SER A 112 12.51 17.14 -2.31
N ARG A 113 11.23 17.52 -2.50
CA ARG A 113 10.09 16.83 -1.91
C ARG A 113 9.01 16.60 -2.96
N LEU A 114 8.68 15.33 -3.20
CA LEU A 114 7.58 14.90 -4.04
C LEU A 114 6.44 14.38 -3.16
N SER A 115 5.21 14.79 -3.44
CA SER A 115 4.02 14.29 -2.76
C SER A 115 2.98 13.83 -3.78
N ALA A 116 2.47 12.61 -3.64
CA ALA A 116 1.50 12.03 -4.56
C ALA A 116 0.39 11.28 -3.82
N VAL A 117 -0.85 11.46 -4.26
CA VAL A 117 -2.02 10.67 -3.85
C VAL A 117 -2.48 9.83 -5.03
N LEU A 118 -2.48 8.52 -4.87
CA LEU A 118 -2.98 7.56 -5.85
C LEU A 118 -4.33 7.05 -5.41
N LEU A 119 -5.32 7.18 -6.30
CA LEU A 119 -6.64 6.59 -6.14
C LEU A 119 -6.79 5.44 -7.15
N LEU A 120 -7.00 4.22 -6.66
CA LEU A 120 -7.40 3.08 -7.46
C LEU A 120 -8.90 2.85 -7.25
N ASP A 121 -9.67 3.02 -8.32
CA ASP A 121 -11.14 3.03 -8.25
C ASP A 121 -11.76 2.35 -9.47
N CYS A 122 -12.98 1.87 -9.31
CA CYS A 122 -13.83 1.42 -10.41
C CYS A 122 -15.30 1.47 -9.96
N PRO A 123 -16.29 1.37 -10.89
CA PRO A 123 -17.70 1.35 -10.53
C PRO A 123 -18.00 0.29 -9.47
N ARG A 124 -18.70 0.66 -8.40
CA ARG A 124 -18.96 -0.21 -7.23
C ARG A 124 -19.98 -1.30 -7.53
N GLU A 125 -21.00 -0.99 -8.31
CA GLU A 125 -22.10 -1.89 -8.64
C GLU A 125 -21.92 -2.50 -10.04
N ASN A 126 -22.14 -3.81 -10.14
CA ASN A 126 -22.05 -4.55 -11.40
C ASN A 126 -20.76 -4.21 -12.20
N SER A 127 -19.66 -4.05 -11.48
CA SER A 127 -18.38 -3.64 -12.06
C SER A 127 -17.85 -4.62 -13.11
N GLY A 128 -18.39 -5.86 -13.15
CA GLY A 128 -17.77 -6.95 -13.87
C GLY A 128 -16.47 -7.36 -13.17
N GLU A 129 -15.78 -8.33 -13.71
CA GLU A 129 -14.48 -8.78 -13.19
C GLU A 129 -13.37 -7.82 -13.66
N ASN A 130 -13.21 -6.71 -12.96
CA ASN A 130 -12.10 -5.78 -13.23
C ASN A 130 -10.79 -6.36 -12.73
N VAL A 131 -9.71 -6.14 -13.47
CA VAL A 131 -8.35 -6.45 -13.05
C VAL A 131 -7.50 -5.20 -13.20
N SER A 132 -6.90 -4.75 -12.10
CA SER A 132 -5.97 -3.62 -12.08
C SER A 132 -4.59 -4.11 -11.64
N VAL A 133 -3.59 -3.90 -12.47
CA VAL A 133 -2.17 -4.16 -12.16
C VAL A 133 -1.42 -2.85 -12.24
N LEU A 134 -0.90 -2.37 -11.11
CA LEU A 134 -0.15 -1.12 -11.03
C LEU A 134 1.24 -1.38 -10.46
N GLN A 135 2.26 -1.05 -11.24
CA GLN A 135 3.64 -1.02 -10.81
C GLN A 135 4.08 0.41 -10.53
N ILE A 136 4.64 0.62 -9.35
CA ILE A 136 5.15 1.92 -8.90
C ILE A 136 6.64 1.77 -8.59
N GLN A 137 7.46 2.54 -9.27
CA GLN A 137 8.88 2.69 -8.98
C GLN A 137 9.08 3.98 -8.19
N VAL A 138 9.82 3.91 -7.09
CA VAL A 138 10.09 5.04 -6.20
C VAL A 138 11.59 5.23 -6.10
N GLU A 139 12.08 6.40 -6.48
CA GLU A 139 13.49 6.74 -6.41
C GLU A 139 13.68 8.05 -5.64
N ALA A 140 14.35 7.98 -4.51
CA ALA A 140 14.64 9.14 -3.68
C ALA A 140 16.16 9.41 -3.66
N ASP A 141 16.58 10.48 -4.32
CA ASP A 141 17.97 10.95 -4.36
C ASP A 141 18.43 11.48 -2.98
N PRO A 142 19.72 11.81 -2.79
CA PRO A 142 20.21 12.25 -1.48
C PRO A 142 19.40 13.40 -0.88
N ARG A 143 19.00 13.25 0.38
CA ARG A 143 18.18 14.20 1.15
C ARG A 143 16.81 14.51 0.55
N ALA A 144 16.37 13.72 -0.43
CA ALA A 144 15.04 13.84 -1.00
C ALA A 144 13.98 13.18 -0.10
N ARG A 145 12.73 13.61 -0.29
CA ARG A 145 11.58 13.04 0.39
C ARG A 145 10.46 12.73 -0.58
N ILE A 146 9.91 11.52 -0.46
CA ILE A 146 8.69 11.12 -1.16
C ILE A 146 7.62 10.81 -0.13
N ASP A 147 6.47 11.52 -0.23
CA ASP A 147 5.26 11.23 0.53
C ASP A 147 4.23 10.62 -0.43
N LEU A 148 4.01 9.31 -0.34
CA LEU A 148 3.10 8.55 -1.20
C LEU A 148 1.88 8.10 -0.40
N TYR A 149 0.70 8.49 -0.88
CA TYR A 149 -0.59 8.07 -0.33
C TYR A 149 -1.32 7.21 -1.35
N VAL A 150 -1.81 6.05 -0.95
CA VAL A 150 -2.52 5.13 -1.84
C VAL A 150 -3.87 4.76 -1.23
N ALA A 151 -4.96 5.13 -1.91
CA ALA A 151 -6.31 4.72 -1.57
C ALA A 151 -6.81 3.69 -2.59
N GLN A 152 -6.96 2.43 -2.18
CA GLN A 152 -7.51 1.36 -3.00
C GLN A 152 -8.98 1.16 -2.65
N LEU A 153 -9.86 1.62 -3.57
CA LEU A 153 -11.31 1.63 -3.44
C LEU A 153 -12.00 0.84 -4.57
N MET A 154 -11.36 -0.19 -5.07
CA MET A 154 -11.88 -1.03 -6.17
C MET A 154 -13.20 -1.71 -5.79
N GLY A 155 -14.09 -1.88 -6.75
CA GLY A 155 -15.39 -2.54 -6.53
C GLY A 155 -15.26 -4.02 -6.11
N ARG A 156 -16.31 -4.57 -5.52
CA ARG A 156 -16.33 -5.89 -4.86
C ARG A 156 -15.96 -7.09 -5.74
N ASP A 157 -16.10 -6.97 -7.05
CA ASP A 157 -15.78 -8.06 -8.01
C ASP A 157 -14.40 -7.90 -8.63
N SER A 158 -13.61 -6.94 -8.16
CA SER A 158 -12.33 -6.57 -8.75
C SER A 158 -11.16 -7.34 -8.14
N LEU A 159 -10.16 -7.58 -8.98
CA LEU A 159 -8.84 -8.05 -8.60
C LEU A 159 -7.86 -6.88 -8.72
N CYS A 160 -7.12 -6.60 -7.65
CA CYS A 160 -6.13 -5.53 -7.62
C CYS A 160 -4.75 -6.11 -7.26
N LEU A 161 -3.75 -5.87 -8.12
CA LEU A 161 -2.34 -6.12 -7.83
C LEU A 161 -1.61 -4.78 -7.87
N THR A 162 -1.00 -4.40 -6.76
CA THR A 162 -0.21 -3.17 -6.68
C THR A 162 1.15 -3.46 -6.12
N GLU A 163 2.20 -3.15 -6.87
CA GLU A 163 3.57 -3.28 -6.38
C GLU A 163 4.26 -1.92 -6.29
N ILE A 164 5.04 -1.75 -5.24
CA ILE A 164 5.89 -0.58 -5.00
C ILE A 164 7.31 -1.11 -4.80
N GLY A 165 8.23 -0.70 -5.64
CA GLY A 165 9.64 -1.01 -5.48
C GLY A 165 10.47 0.25 -5.59
N GLY A 166 11.63 0.34 -4.91
CA GLY A 166 12.44 1.53 -5.07
C GLY A 166 13.64 1.61 -4.15
N THR A 167 14.34 2.74 -4.24
CA THR A 167 15.58 2.99 -3.53
C THR A 167 15.57 4.32 -2.79
N CYS A 168 16.28 4.36 -1.66
CA CYS A 168 16.54 5.56 -0.88
C CYS A 168 18.04 5.79 -0.79
N ALA A 169 18.52 6.93 -1.30
CA ALA A 169 19.90 7.38 -1.19
C ALA A 169 20.20 7.97 0.21
N ASP A 170 21.37 8.60 0.38
CA ASP A 170 21.81 9.18 1.66
C ASP A 170 20.79 10.18 2.22
N GLU A 171 20.38 9.98 3.47
CA GLU A 171 19.43 10.83 4.19
C GLU A 171 18.05 10.98 3.50
N ALA A 172 17.77 10.15 2.47
CA ALA A 172 16.49 10.17 1.78
C ALA A 172 15.40 9.52 2.61
N GLN A 173 14.17 9.95 2.39
CA GLN A 173 13.01 9.45 3.11
C GLN A 173 11.86 9.10 2.16
N VAL A 174 11.31 7.90 2.31
CA VAL A 174 10.05 7.49 1.68
C VAL A 174 9.01 7.22 2.77
N ASN A 175 7.87 7.91 2.69
CA ASN A 175 6.72 7.69 3.54
C ASN A 175 5.56 7.18 2.69
N LEU A 176 5.02 6.03 3.07
CA LEU A 176 3.87 5.41 2.44
C LEU A 176 2.70 5.39 3.42
N THR A 177 1.58 6.01 3.05
CA THR A 177 0.30 5.82 3.73
C THR A 177 -0.63 5.10 2.78
N ARG A 178 -1.12 3.92 3.17
CA ARG A 178 -1.91 3.07 2.28
C ARG A 178 -3.20 2.62 2.94
N LEU A 179 -4.32 2.67 2.18
CA LEU A 179 -5.61 2.12 2.55
C LEU A 179 -6.02 1.03 1.57
N GLU A 180 -6.23 -0.20 2.08
CA GLU A 180 -6.71 -1.38 1.35
C GLU A 180 -8.16 -1.67 1.75
N LEU A 181 -9.12 -1.15 1.00
CA LEU A 181 -10.53 -1.17 1.38
C LEU A 181 -11.42 -1.91 0.40
N GLY A 182 -11.03 -1.99 -0.86
CA GLY A 182 -11.85 -2.53 -1.93
C GLY A 182 -11.33 -3.83 -2.55
N GLY A 183 -12.02 -4.28 -3.61
CA GLY A 183 -11.70 -5.48 -4.36
C GLY A 183 -12.23 -6.76 -3.72
N LYS A 184 -12.45 -7.80 -4.54
CA LYS A 184 -12.64 -9.19 -4.09
C LYS A 184 -11.32 -9.76 -3.60
N SER A 185 -10.24 -9.41 -4.31
CA SER A 185 -8.90 -9.80 -3.95
C SER A 185 -7.95 -8.63 -4.19
N ALA A 186 -7.25 -8.22 -3.14
CA ALA A 186 -6.24 -7.18 -3.21
C ALA A 186 -4.89 -7.76 -2.76
N TYR A 187 -3.92 -7.68 -3.67
CA TYR A 187 -2.56 -8.14 -3.47
C TYR A 187 -1.64 -6.93 -3.55
N SER A 188 -0.93 -6.65 -2.48
CA SER A 188 0.03 -5.55 -2.44
C SER A 188 1.41 -6.00 -1.98
N GLY A 189 2.43 -5.46 -2.62
CA GLY A 189 3.81 -5.69 -2.25
C GLY A 189 4.60 -4.39 -2.29
N THR A 190 5.41 -4.18 -1.26
CA THR A 190 6.31 -3.03 -1.15
C THR A 190 7.69 -3.52 -0.78
N ASN A 191 8.71 -3.09 -1.53
CA ASN A 191 10.10 -3.44 -1.28
C ASN A 191 10.97 -2.20 -1.48
N LEU A 192 11.54 -1.68 -0.40
CA LEU A 192 12.40 -0.50 -0.41
C LEU A 192 13.82 -0.85 0.01
N ASP A 193 14.77 -0.50 -0.86
CA ASP A 193 16.20 -0.61 -0.62
C ASP A 193 16.73 0.68 0.01
N LEU A 194 17.08 0.64 1.29
CA LEU A 194 17.68 1.74 2.03
C LEU A 194 19.20 1.71 1.80
N LEU A 195 19.61 2.21 0.63
CA LEU A 195 21.00 2.11 0.15
C LEU A 195 21.93 3.11 0.84
N GLY A 196 21.43 4.32 1.07
CA GLY A 196 22.22 5.40 1.59
C GLY A 196 22.30 5.42 3.12
N LYS A 197 23.31 6.13 3.64
CA LYS A 197 23.43 6.38 5.07
C LYS A 197 22.24 7.19 5.57
N ALA A 198 21.69 6.80 6.71
CA ALA A 198 20.53 7.44 7.35
C ALA A 198 19.27 7.51 6.47
N ALA A 199 19.18 6.70 5.42
CA ALA A 199 17.97 6.55 4.64
C ALA A 199 16.83 5.99 5.50
N SER A 200 15.57 6.37 5.20
CA SER A 200 14.43 5.94 5.99
C SER A 200 13.21 5.57 5.16
N PHE A 201 12.48 4.55 5.64
CA PHE A 201 11.20 4.11 5.09
C PHE A 201 10.16 3.99 6.20
N ASN A 202 9.05 4.72 6.05
CA ASN A 202 7.91 4.61 6.96
C ASN A 202 6.69 4.18 6.15
N ALA A 203 6.05 3.10 6.57
CA ALA A 203 4.80 2.61 5.99
C ALA A 203 3.71 2.58 7.06
N GLU A 204 2.58 3.24 6.77
CA GLU A 204 1.36 3.14 7.55
C GLU A 204 0.25 2.56 6.68
N VAL A 205 -0.26 1.41 7.09
CA VAL A 205 -1.21 0.62 6.33
C VAL A 205 -2.51 0.48 7.11
N GLY A 206 -3.61 0.93 6.50
CA GLY A 206 -4.95 0.66 6.97
C GLY A 206 -5.67 -0.35 6.08
N TYR A 207 -6.36 -1.30 6.66
CA TYR A 207 -7.15 -2.24 5.89
C TYR A 207 -8.46 -2.62 6.59
N HIS A 208 -9.46 -2.92 5.75
CA HIS A 208 -10.74 -3.42 6.22
C HIS A 208 -11.14 -4.62 5.36
N GLY A 209 -10.95 -5.83 5.91
CA GLY A 209 -11.32 -7.08 5.27
C GLY A 209 -12.80 -7.40 5.50
N ARG A 210 -13.58 -7.38 4.42
CA ARG A 210 -15.01 -7.69 4.42
C ARG A 210 -15.27 -9.13 4.01
N ALA A 211 -16.49 -9.61 4.26
CA ALA A 211 -16.91 -10.98 3.92
C ALA A 211 -16.60 -11.34 2.46
N GLY A 212 -15.90 -12.46 2.27
CA GLY A 212 -15.46 -12.97 0.97
C GLY A 212 -14.25 -12.27 0.36
N GLN A 213 -13.66 -11.29 1.03
CA GLN A 213 -12.50 -10.56 0.56
C GLN A 213 -11.18 -11.25 0.94
N VAL A 214 -10.21 -11.18 0.03
CA VAL A 214 -8.83 -11.63 0.26
C VAL A 214 -7.91 -10.43 0.22
N LEU A 215 -7.18 -10.19 1.31
CA LEU A 215 -6.12 -9.19 1.42
C LEU A 215 -4.78 -9.90 1.61
N ASP A 216 -3.84 -9.68 0.72
CA ASP A 216 -2.49 -10.25 0.80
C ASP A 216 -1.47 -9.13 0.65
N MET A 217 -0.76 -8.85 1.73
CA MET A 217 0.13 -7.70 1.85
C MET A 217 1.53 -8.17 2.22
N ASN A 218 2.56 -7.63 1.56
CA ASN A 218 3.96 -7.91 1.85
C ASN A 218 4.77 -6.62 1.85
N TYR A 219 5.39 -6.30 2.97
CA TYR A 219 6.21 -5.10 3.15
C TYR A 219 7.63 -5.49 3.51
N VAL A 220 8.59 -5.00 2.74
CA VAL A 220 10.01 -5.33 2.90
C VAL A 220 10.83 -4.06 2.99
N ALA A 221 11.63 -3.95 4.04
CA ALA A 221 12.65 -2.93 4.19
C ALA A 221 14.04 -3.59 4.17
N LEU A 222 14.83 -3.31 3.13
CA LEU A 222 16.20 -3.80 3.00
C LEU A 222 17.18 -2.71 3.46
N HIS A 223 17.85 -2.95 4.57
CA HIS A 223 18.82 -2.05 5.16
C HIS A 223 20.22 -2.34 4.66
N HIS A 224 20.75 -1.49 3.78
CA HIS A 224 22.12 -1.57 3.25
C HIS A 224 23.03 -0.48 3.84
N GLY A 225 22.54 0.74 3.92
CA GLY A 225 23.26 1.88 4.45
C GLY A 225 23.37 1.87 5.98
N ALA A 226 24.41 2.50 6.51
CA ALA A 226 24.56 2.67 7.95
C ALA A 226 23.49 3.63 8.52
N GLN A 227 23.04 3.39 9.75
CA GLN A 227 22.08 4.24 10.47
C GLN A 227 20.73 4.40 9.77
N THR A 228 20.37 3.47 8.90
CA THR A 228 19.06 3.46 8.22
C THR A 228 17.94 3.16 9.21
N ASN A 229 16.71 3.63 8.90
CA ASN A 229 15.56 3.42 9.76
C ASN A 229 14.34 2.95 8.96
N SER A 230 13.60 1.95 9.48
CA SER A 230 12.30 1.57 8.95
C SER A 230 11.25 1.44 10.04
N LEU A 231 10.04 1.94 9.75
CA LEU A 231 8.86 1.76 10.59
C LEU A 231 7.70 1.30 9.72
N MET A 232 7.19 0.11 9.99
CA MET A 232 6.02 -0.45 9.30
C MET A 232 4.91 -0.67 10.33
N GLU A 233 3.80 0.04 10.17
CA GLU A 233 2.63 -0.03 11.04
C GLU A 233 1.40 -0.42 10.23
N ALA A 234 0.78 -1.55 10.57
CA ALA A 234 -0.44 -2.01 9.94
C ALA A 234 -1.59 -2.03 10.97
N ASN A 235 -2.68 -1.37 10.63
CA ASN A 235 -3.87 -1.28 11.47
C ASN A 235 -5.10 -1.71 10.67
N GLY A 236 -5.75 -2.79 11.10
CA GLY A 236 -6.87 -3.29 10.33
C GLY A 236 -8.01 -3.88 11.13
N THR A 237 -9.09 -4.13 10.41
CA THR A 237 -10.27 -4.82 10.90
C THR A 237 -10.64 -5.93 9.95
N LEU A 238 -11.05 -7.08 10.50
CA LEU A 238 -11.50 -8.24 9.72
C LEU A 238 -12.92 -8.63 10.14
N GLU A 239 -13.83 -8.66 9.18
CA GLU A 239 -15.17 -9.20 9.33
C GLU A 239 -15.18 -10.70 9.05
N GLU A 240 -16.27 -11.38 9.44
CA GLU A 240 -16.48 -12.80 9.15
C GLU A 240 -16.36 -13.12 7.65
N GLY A 241 -15.79 -14.28 7.33
CA GLY A 241 -15.58 -14.74 5.96
C GLY A 241 -14.46 -14.02 5.22
N SER A 242 -13.75 -13.09 5.85
CA SER A 242 -12.59 -12.44 5.26
C SER A 242 -11.31 -13.26 5.41
N ARG A 243 -10.34 -13.02 4.53
CA ARG A 243 -9.00 -13.59 4.62
C ARG A 243 -7.93 -12.53 4.47
N LYS A 244 -7.00 -12.47 5.42
CA LYS A 244 -5.85 -11.59 5.37
C LYS A 244 -4.55 -12.35 5.61
N ILE A 245 -3.53 -12.04 4.79
CA ILE A 245 -2.14 -12.39 5.05
C ILE A 245 -1.35 -11.08 5.05
N PHE A 246 -0.64 -10.82 6.14
CA PHE A 246 0.32 -9.72 6.24
C PHE A 246 1.72 -10.29 6.46
N ARG A 247 2.68 -9.88 5.64
CA ARG A 247 4.09 -10.23 5.75
C ARG A 247 4.88 -8.94 5.94
N GLY A 248 5.62 -8.84 7.02
CA GLY A 248 6.55 -7.74 7.28
C GLY A 248 7.97 -8.27 7.37
N THR A 249 8.87 -7.75 6.56
CA THR A 249 10.27 -8.19 6.56
C THR A 249 11.19 -7.00 6.80
N ILE A 250 12.04 -7.10 7.81
CA ILE A 250 13.16 -6.23 8.04
C ILE A 250 14.43 -7.04 7.74
N ASP A 251 15.19 -6.66 6.72
CA ASP A 251 16.40 -7.37 6.32
C ASP A 251 17.65 -6.49 6.49
N PHE A 252 18.41 -6.74 7.55
CA PHE A 252 19.65 -6.06 7.85
C PHE A 252 20.81 -6.72 7.11
N GLN A 253 21.29 -6.06 6.06
CA GLN A 253 22.43 -6.52 5.27
C GLN A 253 23.75 -6.14 5.93
N GLN A 254 24.82 -6.82 5.56
CA GLN A 254 26.17 -6.49 6.06
C GLN A 254 26.53 -5.05 5.68
N GLY A 255 26.99 -4.26 6.66
CA GLY A 255 27.36 -2.86 6.50
C GLY A 255 26.32 -1.85 6.99
N CYS A 256 25.09 -2.27 7.33
CA CYS A 256 24.04 -1.38 7.83
C CYS A 256 24.18 -1.03 9.34
N LYS A 257 25.41 -0.87 9.82
CA LYS A 257 25.71 -0.57 11.22
C LYS A 257 24.87 0.57 11.77
N GLY A 258 24.27 0.37 12.96
CA GLY A 258 23.40 1.34 13.64
C GLY A 258 22.01 1.43 13.03
N ALA A 259 21.63 0.51 12.12
CA ALA A 259 20.29 0.50 11.54
C ALA A 259 19.24 0.06 12.55
N LYS A 260 18.02 0.59 12.37
CA LYS A 260 16.85 0.28 13.18
C LYS A 260 15.66 -0.06 12.31
N GLY A 261 14.94 -1.12 12.69
CA GLY A 261 13.71 -1.49 12.03
C GLY A 261 12.63 -1.88 13.03
N THR A 262 11.41 -1.43 12.81
CA THR A 262 10.25 -1.77 13.64
C THR A 262 9.08 -2.13 12.75
N GLU A 263 8.40 -3.24 13.07
CA GLU A 263 7.16 -3.66 12.44
C GLU A 263 6.11 -3.92 13.51
N ASN A 264 4.94 -3.28 13.37
CA ASN A 264 3.81 -3.47 14.28
C ASN A 264 2.53 -3.74 13.50
N GLU A 265 1.74 -4.70 13.95
CA GLU A 265 0.41 -4.94 13.42
C GLU A 265 -0.65 -4.93 14.53
N ASN A 266 -1.77 -4.24 14.27
CA ASN A 266 -2.94 -4.17 15.13
C ASN A 266 -4.18 -4.65 14.38
N VAL A 267 -4.73 -5.79 14.76
CA VAL A 267 -5.90 -6.40 14.09
C VAL A 267 -7.09 -6.45 15.03
N LEU A 268 -8.21 -5.87 14.61
CA LEU A 268 -9.50 -6.03 15.24
C LEU A 268 -10.29 -7.12 14.50
N LEU A 269 -10.73 -8.15 15.22
CA LEU A 269 -11.55 -9.22 14.69
C LEU A 269 -13.02 -8.96 15.04
N LEU A 270 -13.89 -8.91 14.03
CA LEU A 270 -15.34 -8.75 14.17
C LEU A 270 -16.04 -10.05 13.77
N GLY A 271 -16.05 -11.00 14.69
CA GLY A 271 -16.59 -12.35 14.50
C GLY A 271 -15.59 -13.46 14.81
N ASP A 272 -15.91 -14.67 14.42
CA ASP A 272 -15.12 -15.87 14.74
C ASP A 272 -14.62 -16.64 13.49
N ASP A 273 -15.23 -16.44 12.33
CA ASP A 273 -14.90 -17.16 11.08
C ASP A 273 -14.18 -16.24 10.08
N MET A 274 -12.93 -15.95 10.37
CA MET A 274 -12.02 -15.28 9.44
C MET A 274 -10.63 -15.91 9.46
N VAL A 275 -9.86 -15.72 8.39
CA VAL A 275 -8.46 -16.13 8.32
C VAL A 275 -7.56 -14.93 8.51
N ASN A 276 -6.92 -14.85 9.67
CA ASN A 276 -5.92 -13.83 9.97
C ASN A 276 -4.53 -14.47 10.08
N GLN A 277 -3.64 -14.12 9.16
CA GLN A 277 -2.26 -14.61 9.15
C GLN A 277 -1.30 -13.44 9.16
N THR A 278 -0.34 -13.47 10.07
CA THR A 278 0.70 -12.44 10.25
C THR A 278 2.05 -13.10 10.30
N ILE A 279 3.01 -12.63 9.51
CA ILE A 279 4.35 -13.18 9.41
C ILE A 279 5.38 -12.06 9.55
N PRO A 280 5.79 -11.72 10.76
CA PRO A 280 6.94 -10.86 10.96
C PRO A 280 8.22 -11.63 10.69
N LEU A 281 9.17 -11.03 9.99
CA LEU A 281 10.45 -11.63 9.67
C LEU A 281 11.58 -10.61 9.85
N ILE A 282 12.54 -10.93 10.70
CA ILE A 282 13.75 -10.14 10.86
C ILE A 282 14.95 -11.00 10.42
N LEU A 283 15.60 -10.57 9.35
CA LEU A 283 16.83 -11.17 8.86
C LEU A 283 18.01 -10.29 9.26
N CYS A 284 19.06 -10.87 9.81
CA CYS A 284 20.15 -10.10 10.37
C CYS A 284 21.51 -10.66 9.92
N LYS A 285 22.27 -9.82 9.19
CA LYS A 285 23.65 -10.08 8.75
C LYS A 285 24.64 -9.05 9.32
N GLU A 286 24.17 -8.18 10.23
CA GLU A 286 24.97 -7.14 10.90
C GLU A 286 24.74 -7.22 12.41
N GLU A 287 25.81 -7.02 13.21
CA GLU A 287 25.74 -7.19 14.67
C GLU A 287 25.18 -5.94 15.39
N ASP A 288 25.50 -4.75 14.89
CA ASP A 288 25.11 -3.47 15.50
C ASP A 288 23.82 -2.93 14.88
N VAL A 289 22.70 -3.60 15.15
CA VAL A 289 21.36 -3.23 14.66
C VAL A 289 20.29 -3.45 15.71
N GLU A 290 19.16 -2.80 15.55
CA GLU A 290 17.98 -2.93 16.41
C GLU A 290 16.76 -3.32 15.56
N GLY A 291 16.24 -4.54 15.75
CA GLY A 291 15.05 -5.04 15.07
C GLY A 291 13.95 -5.36 16.07
N ASN A 292 12.77 -4.77 15.87
CA ASN A 292 11.60 -4.98 16.73
C ASN A 292 10.40 -5.40 15.89
N HIS A 293 9.59 -6.31 16.41
CA HIS A 293 8.28 -6.59 15.84
C HIS A 293 7.24 -6.78 16.94
N GLY A 294 5.98 -6.44 16.63
CA GLY A 294 4.85 -6.61 17.53
C GLY A 294 3.56 -6.90 16.77
N ALA A 295 2.72 -7.75 17.33
CA ALA A 295 1.38 -7.98 16.82
C ALA A 295 0.37 -7.97 17.97
N SER A 296 -0.71 -7.19 17.79
CA SER A 296 -1.85 -7.18 18.69
C SER A 296 -3.09 -7.62 17.91
N ILE A 297 -3.64 -8.75 18.28
CA ILE A 297 -4.80 -9.34 17.62
C ILE A 297 -5.87 -9.57 18.68
N GLY A 298 -7.05 -9.02 18.49
CA GLY A 298 -8.11 -9.16 19.48
C GLY A 298 -9.49 -8.81 18.96
N GLN A 299 -10.49 -9.20 19.77
CA GLN A 299 -11.87 -8.80 19.58
C GLN A 299 -12.20 -7.59 20.42
N LEU A 300 -13.36 -6.98 20.18
CA LEU A 300 -13.85 -5.89 21.01
C LEU A 300 -14.15 -6.39 22.43
N ASP A 301 -13.81 -5.54 23.42
CA ASP A 301 -14.15 -5.80 24.81
C ASP A 301 -15.68 -5.88 24.97
N GLN A 302 -16.17 -7.01 25.48
CA GLN A 302 -17.59 -7.24 25.76
C GLN A 302 -18.19 -6.20 26.71
N ARG A 303 -17.38 -5.63 27.61
CA ARG A 303 -17.79 -4.54 28.50
C ARG A 303 -18.06 -3.25 27.74
N LEU A 304 -17.23 -2.96 26.73
CA LEU A 304 -17.43 -1.81 25.84
C LEU A 304 -18.71 -1.97 25.02
N LEU A 305 -18.93 -3.15 24.44
CA LEU A 305 -20.15 -3.46 23.70
C LEU A 305 -21.41 -3.36 24.59
N PHE A 306 -21.33 -3.92 25.78
CA PHE A 306 -22.41 -3.78 26.78
C PHE A 306 -22.67 -2.31 27.13
N TYR A 307 -21.63 -1.52 27.40
CA TYR A 307 -21.76 -0.10 27.70
C TYR A 307 -22.43 0.68 26.56
N LEU A 308 -22.01 0.45 25.33
CA LEU A 308 -22.59 1.09 24.13
C LEU A 308 -24.07 0.66 23.96
N GLY A 309 -24.38 -0.63 24.18
CA GLY A 309 -25.74 -1.14 24.19
C GLY A 309 -26.65 -0.45 25.22
N THR A 310 -26.15 -0.17 26.43
CA THR A 310 -26.91 0.62 27.44
C THR A 310 -27.19 2.07 27.01
N ARG A 311 -26.45 2.58 26.02
CA ARG A 311 -26.66 3.90 25.43
C ARG A 311 -27.48 3.85 24.14
N GLY A 312 -28.04 2.69 23.80
CA GLY A 312 -28.91 2.49 22.64
C GLY A 312 -28.18 2.23 21.34
N ILE A 313 -26.85 1.94 21.37
CA ILE A 313 -26.06 1.58 20.19
C ILE A 313 -26.02 0.03 20.11
N PRO A 314 -26.62 -0.60 19.10
CA PRO A 314 -26.54 -2.05 18.88
C PRO A 314 -25.08 -2.52 18.71
N ALA A 315 -24.81 -3.79 19.01
CA ALA A 315 -23.46 -4.32 18.96
C ALA A 315 -22.84 -4.23 17.55
N ASP A 316 -23.62 -4.51 16.52
CA ASP A 316 -23.18 -4.46 15.13
C ASP A 316 -22.83 -3.01 14.72
N ASP A 317 -23.65 -2.03 15.11
CA ASP A 317 -23.36 -0.62 14.84
C ASP A 317 -22.11 -0.16 15.58
N ALA A 318 -21.93 -0.59 16.84
CA ALA A 318 -20.73 -0.30 17.61
C ALA A 318 -19.46 -0.88 16.96
N GLN A 319 -19.54 -2.10 16.45
CA GLN A 319 -18.45 -2.74 15.72
C GLN A 319 -18.09 -1.96 14.47
N GLN A 320 -19.08 -1.59 13.65
CA GLN A 320 -18.88 -0.80 12.44
C GLN A 320 -18.31 0.59 12.74
N MET A 321 -18.80 1.25 13.79
CA MET A 321 -18.25 2.56 14.22
C MET A 321 -16.76 2.46 14.56
N ILE A 322 -16.35 1.42 15.28
CA ILE A 322 -14.96 1.25 15.68
C ILE A 322 -14.08 0.89 14.48
N ALA A 323 -14.55 0.01 13.59
CA ALA A 323 -13.87 -0.33 12.35
C ALA A 323 -13.60 0.93 11.51
N ARG A 324 -14.65 1.73 11.27
CA ARG A 324 -14.56 2.99 10.52
C ARG A 324 -13.62 4.00 11.16
N SER A 325 -13.63 4.11 12.50
CA SER A 325 -12.76 5.05 13.20
C SER A 325 -11.27 4.76 13.01
N ARG A 326 -10.89 3.47 12.90
CA ARG A 326 -9.51 3.04 12.59
C ARG A 326 -9.09 3.49 11.19
N ILE A 327 -9.94 3.26 10.19
CA ILE A 327 -9.70 3.71 8.81
C ILE A 327 -9.65 5.24 8.74
N GLN A 328 -10.57 5.93 9.42
CA GLN A 328 -10.63 7.39 9.44
C GLN A 328 -9.36 8.02 10.04
N SER A 329 -8.76 7.39 11.03
CA SER A 329 -7.50 7.85 11.63
C SER A 329 -6.36 7.93 10.61
N ILE A 330 -6.29 6.97 9.69
CA ILE A 330 -5.28 6.94 8.61
C ILE A 330 -5.72 7.83 7.44
N CYS A 331 -7.02 7.81 7.10
CA CYS A 331 -7.61 8.65 6.06
C CYS A 331 -7.30 10.13 6.28
N ASN A 332 -7.40 10.62 7.51
CA ASN A 332 -7.11 12.01 7.88
C ASN A 332 -5.66 12.46 7.62
N LYS A 333 -4.75 11.52 7.37
CA LYS A 333 -3.34 11.81 7.01
C LYS A 333 -3.16 12.07 5.51
N ILE A 334 -4.14 11.70 4.69
CA ILE A 334 -4.13 11.98 3.25
C ILE A 334 -4.39 13.48 3.04
N PRO A 335 -3.48 14.24 2.42
CA PRO A 335 -3.59 15.70 2.37
C PRO A 335 -4.49 16.19 1.22
N ASP A 336 -5.66 15.56 1.07
CA ASP A 336 -6.68 15.94 0.07
C ASP A 336 -8.09 15.60 0.58
N GLU A 337 -8.93 16.61 0.73
CA GLU A 337 -10.27 16.49 1.29
C GLU A 337 -11.23 15.70 0.37
N ALA A 338 -11.10 15.82 -0.95
CA ALA A 338 -11.96 15.09 -1.87
C ALA A 338 -11.68 13.58 -1.80
N ILE A 339 -10.41 13.20 -1.70
CA ILE A 339 -10.01 11.79 -1.49
C ILE A 339 -10.49 11.28 -0.13
N GLN A 340 -10.35 12.08 0.95
CA GLN A 340 -10.86 11.70 2.28
C GLN A 340 -12.38 11.46 2.25
N ASN A 341 -13.13 12.31 1.56
CA ASN A 341 -14.56 12.17 1.41
C ASN A 341 -14.93 10.91 0.62
N LEU A 342 -14.22 10.60 -0.48
CA LEU A 342 -14.41 9.36 -1.25
C LEU A 342 -14.15 8.11 -0.40
N ILE A 343 -13.13 8.12 0.44
CA ILE A 343 -12.83 7.03 1.37
C ILE A 343 -13.97 6.90 2.39
N THR A 344 -14.43 8.01 2.95
CA THR A 344 -15.50 8.01 3.95
C THR A 344 -16.81 7.48 3.35
N GLU A 345 -17.17 7.89 2.14
CA GLU A 345 -18.33 7.36 1.40
C GLU A 345 -18.16 5.88 1.05
N PHE A 346 -16.93 5.43 0.77
CA PHE A 346 -16.66 4.03 0.50
C PHE A 346 -16.89 3.17 1.74
N GLU A 347 -16.43 3.63 2.90
CA GLU A 347 -16.61 2.95 4.19
C GLU A 347 -18.05 3.05 4.71
N ASN A 348 -18.76 4.12 4.38
CA ASN A 348 -20.14 4.34 4.80
C ASN A 348 -21.01 4.81 3.63
N PRO A 349 -21.59 3.88 2.84
CA PRO A 349 -22.42 4.23 1.68
C PRO A 349 -23.69 5.04 2.00
N GLU A 350 -24.11 5.08 3.27
CA GLU A 350 -25.25 5.90 3.71
C GLU A 350 -24.91 7.41 3.81
N VAL A 351 -23.63 7.73 3.88
CA VAL A 351 -23.13 9.11 3.90
C VAL A 351 -22.71 9.47 2.48
N SER A 352 -23.39 10.43 1.88
CA SER A 352 -22.97 11.00 0.59
C SER A 352 -22.52 12.45 0.80
N HIS A 353 -21.28 12.72 0.46
CA HIS A 353 -20.72 14.07 0.41
C HIS A 353 -20.78 14.66 -1.00
N GLY A 354 -21.26 13.88 -1.99
CA GLY A 354 -21.20 14.25 -3.40
C GLY A 354 -19.76 14.50 -3.87
N ALA A 355 -18.82 13.73 -3.30
CA ALA A 355 -17.41 13.91 -3.58
C ALA A 355 -17.12 13.50 -5.02
N GLU A 356 -16.86 14.49 -5.86
CA GLU A 356 -16.30 14.30 -7.19
C GLU A 356 -14.86 14.82 -7.17
N LEU A 357 -13.94 14.03 -7.73
CA LEU A 357 -12.62 14.59 -8.00
C LEU A 357 -12.77 15.68 -9.05
N PRO A 358 -12.14 16.83 -8.88
CA PRO A 358 -12.04 17.85 -9.92
C PRO A 358 -11.12 17.32 -11.03
N LEU A 359 -11.72 16.58 -11.97
CA LEU A 359 -11.02 15.94 -13.09
C LEU A 359 -11.24 16.74 -14.37
#